data_716c809eb8a07e5606a773f5996fcf63
#
_entry.id   716c809eb8a07e5606a773f5996fcf63
#
_cell.length_a   1.000
_cell.length_b   1.000
_cell.length_c   1.000
_cell.angle_alpha   90.00
_cell.angle_beta   90.00
_cell.angle_gamma   90.00
#
_symmetry.space_group_name_H-M   'P 1'
#
loop_
_entity.id
_entity.type
_entity.pdbx_description
1 polymer ?
#
loop_
_entity_poly.entity_id
_entity_poly.type
_entity_poly.pdbx_seq_one_letter_code
_entity_poly.pdbx_strand_id
1 'polypeptide(L)'
;MGTIAVVGIETLDSKNFIELMHCFRDALNDHKENLNSLNVYPVPDGDTGSNMAATLNSVVNEIQSLGEDPELESVIGAVSHGSLMGARGNSGVIISQILRGFVSEIKRSASSEEIDVALFSKALSAASTAAYEAVGNPVEGTILTVVRETAEVVKNHAEEDSNLLSVVQAGRDAAKSSLDSTPDLLPVLAKAGVVDAGGSGFLLLMDSLLYVINETPIPEPEVLSTSVDSLILDVHDHASSSGTRYEVMYFLEAADDLIPDFKKAWSEIGDSIVVVGGENIWNCHVHTNDIGAAVEAGISIGKPYDIRVTDLFEEVAGNLHDHSHELNDPIGCSVIAVANGDGISEIFRSLGATRIVNGGQSMNPSTADLLEAVEATSSAHVIILPNNPNIVAVAKQVDSQTSKSVCVVETNNVTEGFASLLGYDPEATSEKNQSGMTKASHAVESGEITTAVRESSTDVAEIKKGDFLGLRKGKVIVVAKTITEAAKNLLTEMITDEHEILTLVSGEDSNPHETDQIVSWIRGEYEELEVEVHEGGQPLYPYYIGIE
;
A
#
# COMPACT_ATOMS: atom_id res chain seq x y z
N MET A 1 14.42 50.80 -9.04
CA MET A 1 13.96 49.69 -8.19
C MET A 1 14.95 48.58 -8.44
N GLY A 2 15.87 48.34 -7.52
CA GLY A 2 16.88 47.27 -7.69
C GLY A 2 16.21 45.94 -7.45
N THR A 3 16.30 45.05 -8.42
CA THR A 3 15.98 43.64 -8.29
C THR A 3 17.00 43.06 -7.32
N ILE A 4 16.56 42.71 -6.13
CA ILE A 4 17.35 41.89 -5.20
C ILE A 4 17.44 40.54 -5.90
N ALA A 5 18.61 40.20 -6.43
CA ALA A 5 18.88 38.85 -6.89
C ALA A 5 18.76 37.94 -5.65
N VAL A 6 17.79 37.07 -5.63
CA VAL A 6 17.75 35.97 -4.66
C VAL A 6 18.99 35.13 -4.99
N VAL A 7 19.98 35.14 -4.11
CA VAL A 7 21.15 34.29 -4.24
C VAL A 7 20.64 32.89 -3.95
N GLY A 8 20.43 32.11 -4.98
CA GLY A 8 20.04 30.71 -4.84
C GLY A 8 21.09 29.91 -4.09
N ILE A 9 20.68 28.86 -3.43
CA ILE A 9 21.54 27.89 -2.74
C ILE A 9 22.45 27.23 -3.79
N GLU A 10 23.78 27.24 -3.56
CA GLU A 10 24.77 26.66 -4.47
C GLU A 10 25.01 25.16 -4.18
N THR A 11 24.79 24.73 -2.93
CA THR A 11 24.94 23.36 -2.44
C THR A 11 23.81 23.04 -1.46
N LEU A 12 23.43 21.77 -1.31
CA LEU A 12 22.45 21.35 -0.31
C LEU A 12 23.20 20.79 0.91
N ASP A 13 23.04 21.47 2.03
CA ASP A 13 23.48 21.02 3.33
C ASP A 13 22.44 20.12 4.03
N SER A 14 22.73 19.71 5.25
CA SER A 14 21.81 18.90 6.07
C SER A 14 20.43 19.56 6.24
N LYS A 15 20.39 20.87 6.48
CA LYS A 15 19.15 21.63 6.72
C LYS A 15 18.30 21.70 5.46
N ASN A 16 18.92 22.01 4.32
CA ASN A 16 18.24 22.04 3.03
C ASN A 16 17.68 20.65 2.67
N PHE A 17 18.42 19.58 3.00
CA PHE A 17 17.96 18.23 2.71
C PHE A 17 16.81 17.79 3.62
N ILE A 18 16.83 18.17 4.88
CA ILE A 18 15.69 17.99 5.81
C ILE A 18 14.47 18.76 5.30
N GLU A 19 14.65 20.04 4.94
CA GLU A 19 13.57 20.87 4.41
C GLU A 19 12.97 20.27 3.12
N LEU A 20 13.82 19.73 2.23
CA LEU A 20 13.38 19.02 1.04
C LEU A 20 12.45 17.84 1.37
N MET A 21 12.83 16.99 2.34
CA MET A 21 12.00 15.85 2.74
C MET A 21 10.66 16.28 3.34
N HIS A 22 10.65 17.36 4.14
CA HIS A 22 9.41 17.93 4.66
C HIS A 22 8.52 18.50 3.55
N CYS A 23 9.08 19.33 2.66
CA CYS A 23 8.33 19.91 1.53
C CYS A 23 7.76 18.83 0.62
N PHE A 24 8.55 17.80 0.30
CA PHE A 24 8.10 16.70 -0.54
C PHE A 24 6.99 15.88 0.12
N ARG A 25 7.11 15.56 1.42
CA ARG A 25 6.05 14.91 2.18
C ARG A 25 4.75 15.74 2.14
N ASP A 26 4.84 17.04 2.38
CA ASP A 26 3.68 17.92 2.41
C ASP A 26 3.04 18.02 1.03
N ALA A 27 3.84 18.18 -0.03
CA ALA A 27 3.35 18.17 -1.40
C ALA A 27 2.64 16.86 -1.77
N LEU A 28 3.15 15.70 -1.36
CA LEU A 28 2.49 14.42 -1.58
C LEU A 28 1.18 14.29 -0.81
N ASN A 29 1.11 14.80 0.43
CA ASN A 29 -0.13 14.79 1.21
C ASN A 29 -1.19 15.72 0.58
N ASP A 30 -0.80 16.89 0.13
CA ASP A 30 -1.71 17.86 -0.52
C ASP A 30 -2.23 17.33 -1.87
N HIS A 31 -1.39 16.66 -2.64
CA HIS A 31 -1.73 16.10 -3.96
C HIS A 31 -2.25 14.65 -3.90
N LYS A 32 -2.40 14.07 -2.71
CA LYS A 32 -2.72 12.65 -2.52
C LYS A 32 -3.91 12.19 -3.35
N GLU A 33 -5.04 12.89 -3.25
CA GLU A 33 -6.27 12.50 -3.95
C GLU A 33 -6.14 12.68 -5.48
N ASN A 34 -5.37 13.68 -5.92
CA ASN A 34 -5.08 13.87 -7.34
C ASN A 34 -4.23 12.68 -7.88
N LEU A 35 -3.15 12.32 -7.19
CA LEU A 35 -2.32 11.18 -7.55
C LEU A 35 -3.12 9.86 -7.54
N ASN A 36 -4.00 9.67 -6.56
CA ASN A 36 -4.89 8.52 -6.49
C ASN A 36 -5.82 8.44 -7.71
N SER A 37 -6.33 9.58 -8.17
CA SER A 37 -7.22 9.65 -9.34
C SER A 37 -6.52 9.33 -10.67
N LEU A 38 -5.20 9.56 -10.75
CA LEU A 38 -4.38 9.24 -11.92
C LEU A 38 -4.00 7.75 -11.98
N ASN A 39 -4.14 7.01 -10.88
CA ASN A 39 -3.71 5.63 -10.79
C ASN A 39 -4.57 4.68 -11.63
N VAL A 40 -4.05 4.29 -12.80
CA VAL A 40 -4.69 3.33 -13.73
C VAL A 40 -3.75 2.18 -14.11
N TYR A 41 -2.50 2.21 -13.66
CA TYR A 41 -1.49 1.21 -13.95
C TYR A 41 -0.51 1.04 -12.77
N PRO A 42 -0.03 -0.18 -12.46
CA PRO A 42 -0.40 -1.48 -13.06
C PRO A 42 -1.79 -1.97 -12.63
N VAL A 43 -2.25 -1.56 -11.45
CA VAL A 43 -3.56 -1.89 -10.89
C VAL A 43 -4.30 -0.59 -10.61
N PRO A 44 -5.52 -0.40 -11.11
CA PRO A 44 -6.27 0.85 -10.94
C PRO A 44 -7.01 0.90 -9.59
N ASP A 45 -6.29 0.73 -8.49
CA ASP A 45 -6.81 0.69 -7.11
C ASP A 45 -6.91 2.07 -6.45
N GLY A 46 -6.33 3.10 -7.09
CA GLY A 46 -6.44 4.48 -6.64
C GLY A 46 -5.65 4.76 -5.35
N ASP A 47 -4.55 4.07 -5.10
CA ASP A 47 -3.79 4.15 -3.86
C ASP A 47 -2.37 4.74 -4.01
N THR A 48 -1.92 5.08 -5.23
CA THR A 48 -0.57 5.58 -5.51
C THR A 48 -0.19 6.77 -4.62
N GLY A 49 -1.04 7.79 -4.53
CA GLY A 49 -0.80 8.97 -3.71
C GLY A 49 -0.73 8.63 -2.22
N SER A 50 -1.64 7.76 -1.75
CA SER A 50 -1.68 7.30 -0.37
C SER A 50 -0.41 6.53 0.02
N ASN A 51 0.06 5.64 -0.84
CA ASN A 51 1.26 4.84 -0.60
C ASN A 51 2.53 5.69 -0.60
N MET A 52 2.68 6.62 -1.54
CA MET A 52 3.82 7.55 -1.59
C MET A 52 3.83 8.47 -0.37
N ALA A 53 2.69 9.07 -0.01
CA ALA A 53 2.57 9.95 1.16
C ALA A 53 2.89 9.20 2.46
N ALA A 54 2.37 7.98 2.65
CA ALA A 54 2.67 7.15 3.82
C ALA A 54 4.17 6.81 3.92
N THR A 55 4.81 6.51 2.78
CA THR A 55 6.26 6.24 2.72
C THR A 55 7.06 7.47 3.16
N LEU A 56 6.73 8.66 2.65
CA LEU A 56 7.42 9.90 3.03
C LEU A 56 7.11 10.35 4.46
N ASN A 57 5.92 10.08 4.98
CA ASN A 57 5.63 10.30 6.40
C ASN A 57 6.59 9.50 7.30
N SER A 58 6.89 8.25 6.95
CA SER A 58 7.87 7.43 7.66
C SER A 58 9.29 8.00 7.57
N VAL A 59 9.70 8.52 6.42
CA VAL A 59 11.00 9.20 6.23
C VAL A 59 11.11 10.40 7.18
N VAL A 60 10.10 11.26 7.20
CA VAL A 60 10.11 12.48 8.03
C VAL A 60 10.09 12.13 9.52
N ASN A 61 9.31 11.14 9.94
CA ASN A 61 9.31 10.67 11.33
C ASN A 61 10.69 10.17 11.77
N GLU A 62 11.40 9.45 10.91
CA GLU A 62 12.74 8.98 11.20
C GLU A 62 13.75 10.15 11.29
N ILE A 63 13.66 11.14 10.41
CA ILE A 63 14.47 12.37 10.49
C ILE A 63 14.20 13.12 11.80
N GLN A 64 12.93 13.26 12.21
CA GLN A 64 12.55 13.94 13.45
C GLN A 64 13.11 13.25 14.70
N SER A 65 13.36 11.94 14.65
CA SER A 65 13.97 11.19 15.75
C SER A 65 15.44 11.53 16.01
N LEU A 66 16.12 12.18 15.05
CA LEU A 66 17.56 12.49 15.14
C LEU A 66 17.90 13.65 16.10
N GLY A 67 16.91 14.44 16.52
CA GLY A 67 17.10 15.62 17.38
C GLY A 67 17.44 16.90 16.61
N GLU A 68 17.95 17.90 17.33
CA GLU A 68 18.28 19.21 16.76
C GLU A 68 19.60 19.18 16.00
N ASP A 69 19.60 19.75 14.78
CA ASP A 69 20.79 20.04 13.95
C ASP A 69 21.66 18.79 13.62
N PRO A 70 21.05 17.70 13.04
CA PRO A 70 21.80 16.48 12.74
C PRO A 70 22.76 16.68 11.56
N GLU A 71 23.88 15.95 11.57
CA GLU A 71 24.82 15.90 10.46
C GLU A 71 24.19 15.25 9.22
N LEU A 72 24.63 15.63 8.02
CA LEU A 72 24.10 15.10 6.76
C LEU A 72 24.14 13.56 6.70
N GLU A 73 25.20 12.94 7.22
CA GLU A 73 25.34 11.48 7.27
C GLU A 73 24.18 10.82 8.05
N SER A 74 23.77 11.40 9.18
CA SER A 74 22.65 10.91 9.97
C SER A 74 21.34 11.08 9.23
N VAL A 75 21.14 12.22 8.56
CA VAL A 75 19.91 12.49 7.79
C VAL A 75 19.76 11.52 6.61
N ILE A 76 20.83 11.28 5.84
CA ILE A 76 20.77 10.30 4.73
C ILE A 76 20.56 8.87 5.24
N GLY A 77 21.07 8.54 6.43
CA GLY A 77 20.77 7.28 7.13
C GLY A 77 19.29 7.14 7.46
N ALA A 78 18.68 8.19 8.04
CA ALA A 78 17.26 8.24 8.37
C ALA A 78 16.37 8.17 7.12
N VAL A 79 16.72 8.88 6.05
CA VAL A 79 16.01 8.81 4.77
C VAL A 79 16.04 7.39 4.19
N SER A 80 17.22 6.75 4.19
CA SER A 80 17.38 5.37 3.71
C SER A 80 16.56 4.38 4.53
N HIS A 81 16.62 4.46 5.86
CA HIS A 81 15.90 3.57 6.77
C HIS A 81 14.40 3.85 6.74
N GLY A 82 13.98 5.10 6.93
CA GLY A 82 12.57 5.48 6.99
C GLY A 82 11.81 5.18 5.69
N SER A 83 12.46 5.41 4.52
CA SER A 83 11.83 5.07 3.23
C SER A 83 11.69 3.57 3.01
N LEU A 84 12.66 2.76 3.46
CA LEU A 84 12.59 1.31 3.38
C LEU A 84 11.50 0.75 4.27
N MET A 85 11.51 1.13 5.55
CA MET A 85 10.59 0.60 6.56
C MET A 85 9.15 1.08 6.33
N GLY A 86 9.00 2.29 5.81
CA GLY A 86 7.69 2.89 5.50
C GLY A 86 7.16 2.56 4.11
N ALA A 87 7.89 1.83 3.27
CA ALA A 87 7.46 1.52 1.90
C ALA A 87 6.13 0.77 1.89
N ARG A 88 5.15 1.29 1.10
CA ARG A 88 3.81 0.71 0.98
C ARG A 88 3.42 0.59 -0.50
N GLY A 89 2.89 -0.56 -0.89
CA GLY A 89 2.49 -0.82 -2.27
C GLY A 89 3.63 -0.66 -3.28
N ASN A 90 3.35 -0.82 -4.57
CA ASN A 90 4.37 -0.71 -5.62
C ASN A 90 4.96 0.71 -5.73
N SER A 91 4.12 1.74 -5.63
CA SER A 91 4.54 3.15 -5.74
C SER A 91 5.42 3.58 -4.56
N GLY A 92 5.08 3.14 -3.33
CA GLY A 92 5.91 3.38 -2.15
C GLY A 92 7.25 2.66 -2.20
N VAL A 93 7.29 1.44 -2.74
CA VAL A 93 8.55 0.71 -2.95
C VAL A 93 9.44 1.43 -3.97
N ILE A 94 8.88 1.86 -5.11
CA ILE A 94 9.68 2.53 -6.14
C ILE A 94 10.24 3.86 -5.63
N ILE A 95 9.42 4.71 -4.97
CA ILE A 95 9.92 5.97 -4.40
C ILE A 95 10.94 5.73 -3.29
N SER A 96 10.78 4.68 -2.48
CA SER A 96 11.78 4.24 -1.50
C SER A 96 13.12 3.92 -2.17
N GLN A 97 13.12 3.18 -3.27
CA GLN A 97 14.35 2.83 -3.99
C GLN A 97 15.00 4.04 -4.68
N ILE A 98 14.20 4.98 -5.20
CA ILE A 98 14.70 6.27 -5.71
C ILE A 98 15.45 7.02 -4.61
N LEU A 99 14.83 7.20 -3.44
CA LEU A 99 15.45 7.88 -2.31
C LEU A 99 16.71 7.16 -1.82
N ARG A 100 16.64 5.83 -1.67
CA ARG A 100 17.79 5.02 -1.21
C ARG A 100 18.94 5.02 -2.20
N GLY A 101 18.67 4.93 -3.50
CA GLY A 101 19.69 5.06 -4.54
C GLY A 101 20.39 6.41 -4.49
N PHE A 102 19.59 7.49 -4.33
CA PHE A 102 20.10 8.85 -4.19
C PHE A 102 21.01 9.01 -2.98
N VAL A 103 20.54 8.66 -1.77
CA VAL A 103 21.35 8.83 -0.54
C VAL A 103 22.51 7.85 -0.44
N SER A 104 22.45 6.68 -1.07
CA SER A 104 23.54 5.71 -1.13
C SER A 104 24.76 6.26 -1.87
N GLU A 105 24.54 7.00 -2.96
CA GLU A 105 25.65 7.63 -3.69
C GLU A 105 26.27 8.79 -2.90
N ILE A 106 25.47 9.58 -2.18
CA ILE A 106 25.96 10.62 -1.27
C ILE A 106 26.83 9.99 -0.18
N LYS A 107 26.37 8.89 0.42
CA LYS A 107 27.12 8.16 1.46
C LYS A 107 28.46 7.62 0.96
N ARG A 108 28.53 7.17 -0.31
CA ARG A 108 29.81 6.72 -0.91
C ARG A 108 30.81 7.85 -1.08
N SER A 109 30.37 9.07 -1.24
CA SER A 109 31.22 10.25 -1.43
C SER A 109 31.82 10.77 -0.12
N ALA A 110 31.88 9.96 0.89
CA ALA A 110 32.51 9.92 2.24
C ALA A 110 33.20 11.18 2.83
N SER A 111 33.12 12.35 2.19
CA SER A 111 33.80 13.59 2.66
C SER A 111 32.98 14.86 2.39
N SER A 112 31.77 14.78 1.89
CA SER A 112 30.95 15.96 1.58
C SER A 112 29.96 16.23 2.71
N GLU A 113 30.16 17.34 3.42
CA GLU A 113 29.13 17.90 4.32
C GLU A 113 27.97 18.55 3.55
N GLU A 114 28.13 18.66 2.22
CA GLU A 114 27.19 19.33 1.30
C GLU A 114 27.10 18.57 -0.02
N ILE A 115 25.94 18.65 -0.67
CA ILE A 115 25.65 18.06 -1.98
C ILE A 115 25.82 19.14 -3.03
N ASP A 116 26.90 19.08 -3.78
CA ASP A 116 27.16 19.93 -4.94
C ASP A 116 26.49 19.37 -6.21
N VAL A 117 26.54 20.12 -7.31
CA VAL A 117 25.97 19.74 -8.61
C VAL A 117 26.49 18.39 -9.11
N ALA A 118 27.80 18.13 -8.96
CA ALA A 118 28.40 16.89 -9.45
C ALA A 118 27.91 15.67 -8.65
N LEU A 119 27.79 15.81 -7.34
CA LEU A 119 27.27 14.77 -6.45
C LEU A 119 25.77 14.58 -6.66
N PHE A 120 24.99 15.67 -6.79
CA PHE A 120 23.56 15.63 -7.10
C PHE A 120 23.28 14.85 -8.39
N SER A 121 24.00 15.13 -9.47
CA SER A 121 23.88 14.45 -10.75
C SER A 121 24.17 12.94 -10.65
N LYS A 122 25.23 12.57 -9.92
CA LYS A 122 25.56 11.16 -9.69
C LYS A 122 24.51 10.47 -8.83
N ALA A 123 24.04 11.14 -7.78
CA ALA A 123 23.03 10.62 -6.87
C ALA A 123 21.69 10.37 -7.60
N LEU A 124 21.27 11.29 -8.48
CA LEU A 124 20.06 11.11 -9.28
C LEU A 124 20.21 9.97 -10.30
N SER A 125 21.40 9.81 -10.89
CA SER A 125 21.69 8.67 -11.78
C SER A 125 21.63 7.33 -11.02
N ALA A 126 22.15 7.29 -9.80
CA ALA A 126 22.07 6.11 -8.92
C ALA A 126 20.61 5.82 -8.50
N ALA A 127 19.80 6.87 -8.24
CA ALA A 127 18.38 6.76 -7.95
C ALA A 127 17.62 6.09 -9.11
N SER A 128 17.87 6.52 -10.34
CA SER A 128 17.30 5.91 -11.54
C SER A 128 17.67 4.43 -11.66
N THR A 129 18.94 4.09 -11.46
CA THR A 129 19.42 2.70 -11.51
C THR A 129 18.72 1.84 -10.46
N ALA A 130 18.65 2.31 -9.21
CA ALA A 130 18.02 1.58 -8.11
C ALA A 130 16.52 1.37 -8.34
N ALA A 131 15.82 2.34 -8.94
CA ALA A 131 14.40 2.22 -9.28
C ALA A 131 14.16 1.12 -10.33
N TYR A 132 14.98 1.05 -11.38
CA TYR A 132 14.87 0.00 -12.40
C TYR A 132 15.23 -1.39 -11.85
N GLU A 133 16.26 -1.50 -11.00
CA GLU A 133 16.65 -2.77 -10.38
C GLU A 133 15.60 -3.32 -9.40
N ALA A 134 14.78 -2.44 -8.82
CA ALA A 134 13.72 -2.83 -7.89
C ALA A 134 12.50 -3.46 -8.59
N VAL A 135 12.34 -3.26 -9.89
CA VAL A 135 11.18 -3.74 -10.66
C VAL A 135 11.58 -4.91 -11.53
N GLY A 136 10.99 -6.08 -11.30
CA GLY A 136 11.32 -7.31 -12.01
C GLY A 136 11.09 -7.23 -13.52
N ASN A 137 10.06 -6.49 -13.96
CA ASN A 137 9.73 -6.24 -15.37
C ASN A 137 9.49 -4.74 -15.58
N PRO A 138 10.53 -3.92 -15.78
CA PRO A 138 10.37 -2.49 -15.98
C PRO A 138 9.54 -2.17 -17.23
N VAL A 139 8.60 -1.23 -17.09
CA VAL A 139 7.71 -0.79 -18.16
C VAL A 139 7.92 0.70 -18.42
N GLU A 140 8.16 1.04 -19.69
CA GLU A 140 8.30 2.44 -20.12
C GLU A 140 6.92 3.16 -20.12
N GLY A 141 6.96 4.48 -19.91
CA GLY A 141 5.76 5.29 -19.71
C GLY A 141 5.27 5.32 -18.26
N THR A 142 6.15 4.96 -17.32
CA THR A 142 5.90 5.00 -15.87
C THR A 142 6.90 5.93 -15.16
N ILE A 143 6.80 6.05 -13.84
CA ILE A 143 7.79 6.76 -12.98
C ILE A 143 9.23 6.39 -13.35
N LEU A 144 9.49 5.15 -13.78
CA LEU A 144 10.83 4.71 -14.17
C LEU A 144 11.38 5.52 -15.33
N THR A 145 10.56 5.72 -16.37
CA THR A 145 10.92 6.55 -17.54
C THR A 145 11.18 7.99 -17.11
N VAL A 146 10.29 8.56 -16.29
CA VAL A 146 10.40 9.96 -15.85
C VAL A 146 11.69 10.18 -15.06
N VAL A 147 12.02 9.29 -14.13
CA VAL A 147 13.26 9.39 -13.34
C VAL A 147 14.50 9.23 -14.22
N ARG A 148 14.50 8.26 -15.15
CA ARG A 148 15.62 8.01 -16.07
C ARG A 148 15.91 9.22 -16.94
N GLU A 149 14.91 9.75 -17.61
CA GLU A 149 15.07 10.89 -18.54
C GLU A 149 15.45 12.16 -17.79
N THR A 150 14.91 12.37 -16.59
CA THR A 150 15.36 13.44 -15.69
C THR A 150 16.84 13.32 -15.34
N ALA A 151 17.28 12.12 -14.93
CA ALA A 151 18.68 11.87 -14.58
C ALA A 151 19.62 12.07 -15.77
N GLU A 152 19.23 11.67 -16.97
CA GLU A 152 20.01 11.87 -18.20
C GLU A 152 20.19 13.37 -18.51
N VAL A 153 19.12 14.16 -18.43
CA VAL A 153 19.18 15.61 -18.67
C VAL A 153 20.02 16.30 -17.60
N VAL A 154 19.80 15.98 -16.32
CA VAL A 154 20.58 16.52 -15.20
C VAL A 154 22.07 16.21 -15.39
N LYS A 155 22.41 14.98 -15.76
CA LYS A 155 23.81 14.57 -16.01
C LYS A 155 24.45 15.39 -17.11
N ASN A 156 23.79 15.52 -18.25
CA ASN A 156 24.31 16.28 -19.39
C ASN A 156 24.46 17.78 -19.07
N HIS A 157 23.47 18.34 -18.36
CA HIS A 157 23.48 19.76 -18.00
C HIS A 157 24.54 20.07 -16.94
N ALA A 158 24.77 19.18 -15.99
CA ALA A 158 25.80 19.31 -14.94
C ALA A 158 27.24 19.24 -15.49
N GLU A 159 27.45 18.70 -16.68
CA GLU A 159 28.76 18.74 -17.38
C GLU A 159 29.04 20.13 -18.00
N GLU A 160 27.98 20.91 -18.29
CA GLU A 160 28.09 22.22 -18.92
C GLU A 160 27.91 23.39 -17.95
N ASP A 161 27.17 23.21 -16.87
CA ASP A 161 26.80 24.23 -15.89
C ASP A 161 27.00 23.71 -14.45
N SER A 162 27.68 24.49 -13.63
CA SER A 162 27.90 24.18 -12.21
C SER A 162 26.92 24.89 -11.27
N ASN A 163 25.89 25.58 -11.81
CA ASN A 163 24.87 26.24 -11.02
C ASN A 163 23.75 25.26 -10.66
N LEU A 164 23.58 24.99 -9.36
CA LEU A 164 22.59 24.01 -8.87
C LEU A 164 21.17 24.36 -9.31
N LEU A 165 20.75 25.62 -9.21
CA LEU A 165 19.42 26.05 -9.63
C LEU A 165 19.17 25.77 -11.11
N SER A 166 20.14 26.09 -11.98
CA SER A 166 20.05 25.84 -13.42
C SER A 166 19.90 24.35 -13.73
N VAL A 167 20.71 23.51 -13.09
CA VAL A 167 20.70 22.05 -13.27
C VAL A 167 19.39 21.42 -12.79
N VAL A 168 18.90 21.86 -11.63
CA VAL A 168 17.63 21.35 -11.07
C VAL A 168 16.44 21.82 -11.90
N GLN A 169 16.45 23.07 -12.40
CA GLN A 169 15.43 23.58 -13.30
C GLN A 169 15.36 22.75 -14.59
N ALA A 170 16.52 22.46 -15.21
CA ALA A 170 16.58 21.61 -16.38
C ALA A 170 16.04 20.19 -16.10
N GLY A 171 16.37 19.63 -14.94
CA GLY A 171 15.84 18.33 -14.48
C GLY A 171 14.32 18.35 -14.28
N ARG A 172 13.80 19.38 -13.63
CA ARG A 172 12.35 19.57 -13.45
C ARG A 172 11.59 19.67 -14.76
N ASP A 173 12.11 20.43 -15.70
CA ASP A 173 11.49 20.61 -17.00
C ASP A 173 11.55 19.31 -17.83
N ALA A 174 12.61 18.53 -17.69
CA ALA A 174 12.72 17.19 -18.25
C ALA A 174 11.71 16.23 -17.62
N ALA A 175 11.57 16.24 -16.29
CA ALA A 175 10.59 15.43 -15.57
C ALA A 175 9.17 15.72 -16.08
N LYS A 176 8.82 17.01 -16.22
CA LYS A 176 7.50 17.42 -16.74
C LYS A 176 7.28 16.97 -18.17
N SER A 177 8.27 17.15 -19.05
CA SER A 177 8.19 16.74 -20.45
C SER A 177 8.06 15.23 -20.59
N SER A 178 8.83 14.47 -19.82
CA SER A 178 8.77 13.01 -19.78
C SER A 178 7.42 12.52 -19.25
N LEU A 179 6.92 13.14 -18.19
CA LEU A 179 5.60 12.85 -17.64
C LEU A 179 4.48 13.06 -18.66
N ASP A 180 4.49 14.18 -19.36
CA ASP A 180 3.52 14.50 -20.41
C ASP A 180 3.54 13.49 -21.57
N SER A 181 4.67 12.82 -21.78
CA SER A 181 4.86 11.80 -22.82
C SER A 181 4.49 10.39 -22.37
N THR A 182 4.20 10.16 -21.08
CA THR A 182 3.87 8.82 -20.58
C THR A 182 2.68 8.16 -21.27
N PRO A 183 1.60 8.89 -21.69
CA PRO A 183 0.50 8.30 -22.46
C PRO A 183 0.90 7.82 -23.85
N ASP A 184 1.94 8.42 -24.45
CA ASP A 184 2.44 7.98 -25.77
C ASP A 184 3.21 6.66 -25.69
N LEU A 185 3.77 6.35 -24.51
CA LEU A 185 4.57 5.15 -24.25
C LEU A 185 3.73 4.00 -23.67
N LEU A 186 2.71 4.31 -22.89
CA LEU A 186 1.88 3.33 -22.18
C LEU A 186 0.40 3.48 -22.58
N PRO A 187 -0.12 2.60 -23.46
CA PRO A 187 -1.45 2.76 -24.05
C PRO A 187 -2.62 2.82 -23.06
N VAL A 188 -2.49 2.22 -21.87
CA VAL A 188 -3.53 2.29 -20.83
C VAL A 188 -3.70 3.72 -20.32
N LEU A 189 -2.63 4.50 -20.19
CA LEU A 189 -2.68 5.90 -19.80
C LEU A 189 -3.36 6.76 -20.90
N ALA A 190 -3.02 6.52 -22.17
CA ALA A 190 -3.67 7.19 -23.30
C ALA A 190 -5.18 6.92 -23.33
N LYS A 191 -5.60 5.67 -23.12
CA LYS A 191 -7.03 5.30 -23.06
C LYS A 191 -7.77 5.98 -21.92
N ALA A 192 -7.12 6.12 -20.76
CA ALA A 192 -7.68 6.78 -19.58
C ALA A 192 -7.61 8.31 -19.67
N GLY A 193 -6.84 8.87 -20.61
CA GLY A 193 -6.63 10.31 -20.74
C GLY A 193 -5.85 10.93 -19.58
N VAL A 194 -4.95 10.15 -18.95
CA VAL A 194 -4.16 10.56 -17.78
C VAL A 194 -2.67 10.33 -18.02
N VAL A 195 -1.85 10.99 -17.22
CA VAL A 195 -0.40 10.73 -17.13
C VAL A 195 -0.11 9.72 -16.03
N ASP A 196 1.14 9.23 -15.93
CA ASP A 196 1.52 8.29 -14.88
C ASP A 196 1.45 8.90 -13.48
N ALA A 197 0.73 8.26 -12.57
CA ALA A 197 0.55 8.73 -11.20
C ALA A 197 1.88 8.78 -10.42
N GLY A 198 2.71 7.75 -10.54
CA GLY A 198 4.02 7.69 -9.89
C GLY A 198 4.98 8.75 -10.44
N GLY A 199 4.99 8.96 -11.75
CA GLY A 199 5.76 10.03 -12.41
C GLY A 199 5.32 11.42 -11.97
N SER A 200 4.01 11.63 -11.77
CA SER A 200 3.46 12.87 -11.19
C SER A 200 3.98 13.09 -9.76
N GLY A 201 4.02 12.03 -8.94
CA GLY A 201 4.60 12.09 -7.60
C GLY A 201 6.10 12.40 -7.62
N PHE A 202 6.86 11.87 -8.57
CA PHE A 202 8.27 12.22 -8.72
C PHE A 202 8.48 13.68 -9.17
N LEU A 203 7.61 14.22 -10.01
CA LEU A 203 7.66 15.64 -10.38
C LEU A 203 7.52 16.55 -9.17
N LEU A 204 6.68 16.18 -8.18
CA LEU A 204 6.57 16.92 -6.92
C LEU A 204 7.87 16.95 -6.11
N LEU A 205 8.71 15.90 -6.20
CA LEU A 205 10.04 15.92 -5.61
C LEU A 205 10.92 17.00 -6.26
N MET A 206 10.87 17.12 -7.59
CA MET A 206 11.63 18.13 -8.32
C MET A 206 11.11 19.55 -8.05
N ASP A 207 9.79 19.72 -7.95
CA ASP A 207 9.16 20.99 -7.56
C ASP A 207 9.53 21.38 -6.12
N SER A 208 9.54 20.43 -5.17
CA SER A 208 9.97 20.64 -3.79
C SER A 208 11.44 21.05 -3.70
N LEU A 209 12.30 20.46 -4.53
CA LEU A 209 13.71 20.83 -4.60
C LEU A 209 13.89 22.27 -5.10
N LEU A 210 13.14 22.69 -6.12
CA LEU A 210 13.15 24.10 -6.59
C LEU A 210 12.64 25.05 -5.51
N TYR A 211 11.62 24.66 -4.75
CA TYR A 211 11.13 25.46 -3.63
C TYR A 211 12.24 25.68 -2.60
N VAL A 212 12.97 24.65 -2.20
CA VAL A 212 14.07 24.76 -1.25
C VAL A 212 15.23 25.62 -1.78
N ILE A 213 15.56 25.53 -3.08
CA ILE A 213 16.71 26.25 -3.66
C ILE A 213 16.40 27.74 -3.87
N ASN A 214 15.20 28.10 -4.31
CA ASN A 214 14.90 29.47 -4.73
C ASN A 214 13.48 29.93 -4.42
N GLU A 215 12.76 29.25 -3.55
CA GLU A 215 11.38 29.55 -3.17
C GLU A 215 10.37 29.54 -4.35
N THR A 216 10.67 28.78 -5.42
CA THR A 216 9.69 28.58 -6.51
C THR A 216 8.47 27.84 -5.95
N PRO A 217 7.26 28.39 -6.05
CA PRO A 217 6.07 27.77 -5.47
C PRO A 217 5.80 26.38 -6.07
N ILE A 218 5.51 25.42 -5.21
CA ILE A 218 4.99 24.11 -5.64
C ILE A 218 3.59 24.34 -6.23
N PRO A 219 3.25 23.77 -7.39
CA PRO A 219 1.93 23.90 -7.98
C PRO A 219 0.83 23.46 -7.01
N GLU A 220 -0.29 24.16 -6.99
CA GLU A 220 -1.46 23.71 -6.22
C GLU A 220 -2.11 22.47 -6.88
N PRO A 221 -2.71 21.55 -6.10
CA PRO A 221 -3.44 20.42 -6.64
C PRO A 221 -4.55 20.91 -7.59
N GLU A 222 -4.68 20.26 -8.74
CA GLU A 222 -5.80 20.55 -9.63
C GLU A 222 -7.11 20.17 -8.92
N VAL A 223 -8.01 21.14 -8.76
CA VAL A 223 -9.34 20.89 -8.23
C VAL A 223 -10.11 20.07 -9.27
N LEU A 224 -10.16 18.77 -9.09
CA LEU A 224 -11.01 17.90 -9.89
C LEU A 224 -12.46 18.34 -9.67
N SER A 225 -13.08 18.93 -10.69
CA SER A 225 -14.47 19.41 -10.69
C SER A 225 -15.47 18.24 -10.78
N THR A 226 -15.23 17.17 -10.06
CA THR A 226 -16.20 16.10 -9.83
C THR A 226 -16.47 16.02 -8.33
N SER A 227 -17.67 16.45 -7.97
CA SER A 227 -18.24 16.41 -6.64
C SER A 227 -18.05 15.04 -5.98
N VAL A 228 -17.12 14.96 -5.04
CA VAL A 228 -17.03 13.85 -4.08
C VAL A 228 -18.01 14.11 -2.93
N ASP A 229 -19.26 14.43 -3.29
CA ASP A 229 -20.39 14.46 -2.36
C ASP A 229 -21.27 13.26 -2.65
N SER A 230 -20.97 12.13 -2.04
CA SER A 230 -21.97 11.10 -1.72
C SER A 230 -21.40 9.72 -1.35
N LEU A 231 -20.50 9.64 -0.40
CA LEU A 231 -20.21 8.32 0.22
C LEU A 231 -20.07 8.46 1.74
N ILE A 232 -21.12 9.02 2.36
CA ILE A 232 -21.44 8.77 3.76
C ILE A 232 -22.94 8.50 3.78
N LEU A 233 -23.36 7.27 3.73
CA LEU A 233 -24.70 6.84 4.21
C LEU A 233 -24.74 5.32 4.44
N ASP A 234 -25.03 5.05 5.68
CA ASP A 234 -25.80 3.93 6.21
C ASP A 234 -25.14 2.56 6.35
N VAL A 235 -24.64 2.38 7.56
CA VAL A 235 -24.80 1.08 8.23
C VAL A 235 -25.52 1.35 9.55
N HIS A 236 -26.79 0.97 9.65
CA HIS A 236 -27.53 0.90 10.89
C HIS A 236 -27.98 -0.52 11.23
N ASP A 237 -27.72 -0.83 12.48
CA ASP A 237 -28.41 -1.70 13.40
C ASP A 237 -28.23 -3.22 13.32
N HIS A 238 -27.47 -3.72 14.31
CA HIS A 238 -28.08 -4.48 15.41
C HIS A 238 -27.02 -4.86 16.47
N ALA A 239 -27.16 -4.25 17.64
CA ALA A 239 -26.40 -4.60 18.82
C ALA A 239 -27.36 -4.96 19.97
N SER A 240 -27.02 -5.91 20.78
CA SER A 240 -27.27 -5.84 22.22
C SER A 240 -26.60 -6.97 22.99
N SER A 241 -25.63 -6.66 23.84
CA SER A 241 -25.65 -7.01 25.26
C SER A 241 -24.35 -6.55 25.95
N SER A 242 -24.49 -5.80 27.02
CA SER A 242 -23.58 -5.49 28.13
C SER A 242 -22.08 -5.83 27.96
N GLY A 243 -21.37 -5.02 27.24
CA GLY A 243 -19.93 -5.00 27.06
C GLY A 243 -19.64 -4.03 25.92
N THR A 244 -18.54 -3.33 26.01
CA THR A 244 -18.07 -2.50 24.92
C THR A 244 -17.63 -3.41 23.78
N ARG A 245 -18.16 -3.18 22.59
CA ARG A 245 -17.97 -4.07 21.44
C ARG A 245 -16.76 -3.70 20.60
N TYR A 246 -16.46 -2.42 20.51
CA TYR A 246 -15.44 -1.95 19.60
C TYR A 246 -14.26 -1.33 20.35
N GLU A 247 -13.07 -1.64 19.87
CA GLU A 247 -11.86 -0.88 20.14
C GLU A 247 -11.70 0.18 19.06
N VAL A 248 -11.56 1.43 19.46
CA VAL A 248 -11.25 2.54 18.55
C VAL A 248 -9.88 3.09 18.89
N MET A 249 -8.98 3.03 17.94
CA MET A 249 -7.63 3.55 18.06
C MET A 249 -7.38 4.61 16.98
N TYR A 250 -6.67 5.68 17.33
CA TYR A 250 -6.15 6.64 16.36
C TYR A 250 -5.04 7.50 16.94
N PHE A 251 -4.23 8.06 16.07
CA PHE A 251 -3.37 9.16 16.45
C PHE A 251 -4.17 10.47 16.40
N LEU A 252 -3.98 11.31 17.40
CA LEU A 252 -4.65 12.61 17.51
C LEU A 252 -3.62 13.73 17.56
N GLU A 253 -3.66 14.60 16.57
CA GLU A 253 -2.93 15.87 16.62
C GLU A 253 -3.79 16.90 17.34
N ALA A 254 -3.47 17.17 18.60
CA ALA A 254 -4.21 18.10 19.47
C ALA A 254 -3.27 18.74 20.50
N ALA A 255 -3.58 19.97 20.90
CA ALA A 255 -2.81 20.66 21.92
C ALA A 255 -2.89 19.95 23.28
N ASP A 256 -1.76 19.89 23.99
CA ASP A 256 -1.60 19.13 25.23
C ASP A 256 -2.59 19.53 26.32
N ASP A 257 -3.00 20.80 26.36
CA ASP A 257 -3.95 21.36 27.32
C ASP A 257 -5.41 20.90 27.11
N LEU A 258 -5.75 20.41 25.91
CA LEU A 258 -7.08 19.88 25.56
C LEU A 258 -7.28 18.40 25.93
N ILE A 259 -6.20 17.68 26.17
CA ILE A 259 -6.24 16.24 26.41
C ILE A 259 -6.96 15.82 27.72
N PRO A 260 -6.87 16.57 28.85
CA PRO A 260 -7.65 16.22 30.04
C PRO A 260 -9.17 16.22 29.80
N ASP A 261 -9.69 17.21 29.07
CA ASP A 261 -11.12 17.29 28.74
C ASP A 261 -11.52 16.20 27.72
N PHE A 262 -10.65 15.89 26.78
CA PHE A 262 -10.83 14.78 25.83
C PHE A 262 -10.90 13.42 26.54
N LYS A 263 -9.97 13.11 27.46
CA LYS A 263 -10.02 11.88 28.26
C LYS A 263 -11.31 11.76 29.05
N LYS A 264 -11.82 12.90 29.57
CA LYS A 264 -13.09 12.94 30.29
C LYS A 264 -14.27 12.67 29.36
N ALA A 265 -14.31 13.26 28.18
CA ALA A 265 -15.35 12.99 27.18
C ALA A 265 -15.36 11.51 26.79
N TRP A 266 -14.19 10.92 26.57
CA TRP A 266 -14.07 9.50 26.27
C TRP A 266 -14.54 8.59 27.39
N SER A 267 -14.31 8.96 28.66
CA SER A 267 -14.79 8.20 29.81
C SER A 267 -16.32 8.15 29.95
N GLU A 268 -17.03 9.01 29.23
CA GLU A 268 -18.50 9.01 29.20
C GLU A 268 -19.07 8.09 28.09
N ILE A 269 -18.24 7.70 27.10
CA ILE A 269 -18.66 6.92 25.92
C ILE A 269 -18.01 5.54 25.84
N GLY A 270 -16.99 5.26 26.65
CA GLY A 270 -16.28 3.98 26.61
C GLY A 270 -15.45 3.72 27.86
N ASP A 271 -14.77 2.59 27.82
CA ASP A 271 -13.83 2.14 28.86
C ASP A 271 -12.45 1.80 28.29
N SER A 272 -11.54 1.29 29.12
CA SER A 272 -10.18 0.90 28.70
C SER A 272 -9.41 2.01 27.98
N ILE A 273 -9.61 3.25 28.43
CA ILE A 273 -9.07 4.43 27.77
C ILE A 273 -7.56 4.54 28.00
N VAL A 274 -6.81 4.59 26.90
CA VAL A 274 -5.38 4.90 26.90
C VAL A 274 -5.14 6.08 25.97
N VAL A 275 -4.59 7.17 26.50
CA VAL A 275 -4.17 8.33 25.72
C VAL A 275 -2.76 8.68 26.13
N VAL A 276 -1.79 8.32 25.31
CA VAL A 276 -0.36 8.49 25.57
C VAL A 276 0.29 9.27 24.44
N GLY A 277 1.20 10.18 24.79
CA GLY A 277 1.88 11.02 23.81
C GLY A 277 2.40 12.30 24.45
N GLY A 278 2.63 13.30 23.61
CA GLY A 278 3.11 14.64 23.95
C GLY A 278 3.51 15.38 22.68
N GLU A 279 3.92 16.63 22.83
CA GLU A 279 4.30 17.48 21.69
C GLU A 279 3.21 17.58 20.62
N ASN A 280 1.94 17.63 21.07
CA ASN A 280 0.73 17.70 20.27
C ASN A 280 0.38 16.45 19.45
N ILE A 281 1.05 15.32 19.65
CA ILE A 281 0.70 14.04 19.00
C ILE A 281 0.38 13.00 20.07
N TRP A 282 -0.82 12.42 19.98
CA TRP A 282 -1.35 11.49 20.96
C TRP A 282 -1.80 10.20 20.30
N ASN A 283 -1.40 9.08 20.86
CA ASN A 283 -1.96 7.77 20.52
C ASN A 283 -3.14 7.53 21.46
N CYS A 284 -4.31 7.35 20.88
CA CYS A 284 -5.58 7.28 21.56
C CYS A 284 -6.23 5.91 21.34
N HIS A 285 -6.73 5.31 22.43
CA HIS A 285 -7.35 3.99 22.45
C HIS A 285 -8.55 4.03 23.40
N VAL A 286 -9.70 3.53 22.98
CA VAL A 286 -10.91 3.39 23.80
C VAL A 286 -11.70 2.16 23.38
N HIS A 287 -12.26 1.44 24.35
CA HIS A 287 -13.29 0.44 24.09
C HIS A 287 -14.67 1.10 24.21
N THR A 288 -15.49 1.01 23.18
CA THR A 288 -16.78 1.70 23.10
C THR A 288 -17.81 0.91 22.29
N ASN A 289 -19.08 1.25 22.47
CA ASN A 289 -20.15 0.83 21.59
C ASN A 289 -20.55 1.95 20.61
N ASP A 290 -19.93 3.13 20.71
CA ASP A 290 -20.21 4.28 19.87
C ASP A 290 -18.91 4.79 19.20
N ILE A 291 -18.56 4.12 18.09
CA ILE A 291 -17.41 4.47 17.26
C ILE A 291 -17.49 5.92 16.81
N GLY A 292 -18.70 6.39 16.43
CA GLY A 292 -18.94 7.74 15.96
C GLY A 292 -18.56 8.77 17.02
N ALA A 293 -19.11 8.62 18.23
CA ALA A 293 -18.81 9.52 19.35
C ALA A 293 -17.32 9.50 19.72
N ALA A 294 -16.65 8.35 19.64
CA ALA A 294 -15.22 8.25 19.93
C ALA A 294 -14.38 9.05 18.93
N VAL A 295 -14.69 8.98 17.65
CA VAL A 295 -14.00 9.74 16.58
C VAL A 295 -14.36 11.24 16.64
N GLU A 296 -15.66 11.58 16.83
CA GLU A 296 -16.12 12.97 16.94
C GLU A 296 -15.50 13.70 18.13
N ALA A 297 -15.29 12.99 19.24
CA ALA A 297 -14.57 13.57 20.38
C ALA A 297 -13.15 14.00 20.00
N GLY A 298 -12.42 13.19 19.22
CA GLY A 298 -11.11 13.56 18.68
C GLY A 298 -11.19 14.74 17.71
N ILE A 299 -12.15 14.72 16.80
CA ILE A 299 -12.36 15.80 15.82
C ILE A 299 -12.68 17.14 16.53
N SER A 300 -13.38 17.10 17.67
CA SER A 300 -13.77 18.30 18.40
C SER A 300 -12.61 19.08 19.00
N ILE A 301 -11.47 18.42 19.24
CA ILE A 301 -10.28 19.03 19.87
C ILE A 301 -9.04 19.03 18.99
N GLY A 302 -9.05 18.27 17.88
CA GLY A 302 -7.88 18.13 17.03
C GLY A 302 -8.17 17.37 15.74
N LYS A 303 -7.13 16.78 15.21
CA LYS A 303 -7.20 16.01 13.95
C LYS A 303 -6.86 14.53 14.24
N PRO A 304 -7.85 13.64 14.35
CA PRO A 304 -7.57 12.21 14.39
C PRO A 304 -7.10 11.71 13.02
N TYR A 305 -6.14 10.77 13.02
CA TYR A 305 -5.63 10.11 11.81
C TYR A 305 -5.20 8.69 12.15
N ASP A 306 -5.03 7.85 11.13
CA ASP A 306 -4.79 6.41 11.27
C ASP A 306 -5.82 5.75 12.21
N ILE A 307 -7.10 6.01 11.91
CA ILE A 307 -8.21 5.52 12.72
C ILE A 307 -8.39 4.03 12.43
N ARG A 308 -8.31 3.23 13.50
CA ARG A 308 -8.55 1.78 13.48
C ARG A 308 -9.71 1.46 14.38
N VAL A 309 -10.57 0.59 13.91
CA VAL A 309 -11.71 0.08 14.68
C VAL A 309 -11.67 -1.43 14.63
N THR A 310 -11.60 -2.05 15.81
CA THR A 310 -11.58 -3.51 15.97
C THR A 310 -12.84 -3.94 16.73
N ASP A 311 -13.50 -5.01 16.31
CA ASP A 311 -14.61 -5.60 17.05
C ASP A 311 -14.09 -6.54 18.15
N LEU A 312 -14.20 -6.11 19.40
CA LEU A 312 -13.68 -6.85 20.56
C LEU A 312 -14.40 -8.19 20.81
N PHE A 313 -15.63 -8.35 20.35
CA PHE A 313 -16.32 -9.63 20.46
C PHE A 313 -15.74 -10.66 19.51
N GLU A 314 -15.27 -10.21 18.36
CA GLU A 314 -14.54 -11.04 17.39
C GLU A 314 -13.12 -11.28 17.91
N GLU A 315 -12.46 -10.29 18.51
CA GLU A 315 -11.15 -10.42 19.16
C GLU A 315 -11.22 -11.33 20.40
N VAL A 316 -12.27 -11.26 21.24
CA VAL A 316 -12.47 -12.16 22.38
C VAL A 316 -12.83 -13.57 21.90
N ALA A 317 -13.56 -13.74 20.81
CA ALA A 317 -13.78 -15.05 20.19
C ALA A 317 -12.47 -15.59 19.57
N GLY A 318 -11.66 -14.72 18.95
CA GLY A 318 -10.31 -15.04 18.49
C GLY A 318 -9.34 -15.33 19.64
N ASN A 319 -9.32 -14.50 20.69
CA ASN A 319 -8.44 -14.66 21.84
C ASN A 319 -8.83 -15.80 22.78
N LEU A 320 -10.09 -16.26 22.83
CA LEU A 320 -10.46 -17.50 23.50
C LEU A 320 -9.95 -18.75 22.75
N HIS A 321 -9.64 -18.60 21.46
CA HIS A 321 -8.89 -19.61 20.71
C HIS A 321 -7.36 -19.38 20.76
N ASP A 322 -6.89 -18.14 20.96
CA ASP A 322 -5.45 -17.82 20.98
C ASP A 322 -4.77 -18.19 22.33
N HIS A 323 -5.52 -18.37 23.42
CA HIS A 323 -4.97 -18.89 24.69
C HIS A 323 -4.98 -20.42 24.83
N SER A 324 -5.48 -21.17 23.85
CA SER A 324 -5.46 -22.63 23.85
C SER A 324 -4.61 -23.27 22.73
N HIS A 325 -4.07 -22.46 21.83
CA HIS A 325 -3.03 -22.87 20.90
C HIS A 325 -1.85 -21.89 20.98
N GLU A 326 -0.96 -22.09 21.95
CA GLU A 326 0.45 -22.04 21.60
C GLU A 326 0.60 -23.07 20.48
N LEU A 327 0.31 -22.65 19.24
CA LEU A 327 0.87 -23.31 18.07
C LEU A 327 2.37 -23.15 18.28
N ASN A 328 3.02 -24.23 18.77
CA ASN A 328 4.46 -24.28 18.71
C ASN A 328 4.81 -23.95 17.27
N ASP A 329 5.40 -22.78 17.06
CA ASP A 329 5.92 -22.41 15.74
C ASP A 329 6.72 -23.63 15.26
N PRO A 330 6.50 -24.11 14.04
CA PRO A 330 7.21 -25.27 13.54
C PRO A 330 8.71 -25.02 13.65
N ILE A 331 9.46 -26.00 14.12
CA ILE A 331 10.92 -25.90 14.30
C ILE A 331 11.62 -25.63 12.97
N GLY A 332 10.98 -25.94 11.83
CA GLY A 332 11.51 -25.78 10.50
C GLY A 332 11.17 -24.43 9.86
N CYS A 333 9.95 -24.27 9.40
CA CYS A 333 9.53 -23.11 8.59
C CYS A 333 8.16 -22.60 9.03
N SER A 334 8.02 -21.28 9.18
CA SER A 334 6.74 -20.60 9.44
C SER A 334 6.18 -19.96 8.18
N VAL A 335 4.85 -19.82 8.10
CA VAL A 335 4.18 -19.12 7.02
C VAL A 335 3.43 -17.90 7.55
N ILE A 336 3.67 -16.75 6.92
CA ILE A 336 2.97 -15.50 7.17
C ILE A 336 2.09 -15.23 5.94
N ALA A 337 0.79 -15.09 6.14
CA ALA A 337 -0.15 -14.72 5.08
C ALA A 337 -0.66 -13.29 5.28
N VAL A 338 -0.72 -12.52 4.20
CA VAL A 338 -1.43 -11.24 4.21
C VAL A 338 -2.88 -11.51 3.84
N ALA A 339 -3.79 -11.05 4.68
CA ALA A 339 -5.22 -11.28 4.49
C ALA A 339 -6.04 -10.13 5.08
N ASN A 340 -7.26 -9.96 4.56
CA ASN A 340 -8.30 -9.09 5.11
C ASN A 340 -9.61 -9.87 5.10
N GLY A 341 -10.29 -9.90 6.23
CA GLY A 341 -11.47 -10.72 6.48
C GLY A 341 -11.17 -11.85 7.47
N ASP A 342 -12.04 -11.98 8.47
CA ASP A 342 -11.81 -12.91 9.57
C ASP A 342 -11.91 -14.36 9.12
N GLY A 343 -12.90 -14.68 8.29
CA GLY A 343 -13.03 -16.02 7.72
C GLY A 343 -11.84 -16.41 6.84
N ILE A 344 -11.31 -15.47 6.02
CA ILE A 344 -10.08 -15.71 5.26
C ILE A 344 -8.91 -16.00 6.20
N SER A 345 -8.79 -15.22 7.28
CA SER A 345 -7.73 -15.40 8.28
C SER A 345 -7.83 -16.76 8.98
N GLU A 346 -9.03 -17.21 9.29
CA GLU A 346 -9.28 -18.55 9.87
C GLU A 346 -8.92 -19.67 8.90
N ILE A 347 -9.26 -19.53 7.62
CA ILE A 347 -8.89 -20.50 6.58
C ILE A 347 -7.37 -20.60 6.48
N PHE A 348 -6.65 -19.48 6.42
CA PHE A 348 -5.18 -19.49 6.39
C PHE A 348 -4.57 -20.18 7.59
N ARG A 349 -5.08 -19.90 8.81
CA ARG A 349 -4.62 -20.57 10.04
C ARG A 349 -4.89 -22.08 10.01
N SER A 350 -6.08 -22.49 9.57
CA SER A 350 -6.44 -23.92 9.48
C SER A 350 -5.57 -24.68 8.46
N LEU A 351 -5.10 -23.99 7.41
CA LEU A 351 -4.21 -24.54 6.41
C LEU A 351 -2.72 -24.51 6.84
N GLY A 352 -2.40 -23.94 8.02
CA GLY A 352 -1.05 -23.97 8.56
C GLY A 352 -0.29 -22.65 8.51
N ALA A 353 -0.94 -21.52 8.16
CA ALA A 353 -0.31 -20.21 8.30
C ALA A 353 -0.09 -19.89 9.78
N THR A 354 1.16 -19.56 10.14
CA THR A 354 1.57 -19.31 11.51
C THR A 354 1.11 -17.94 12.00
N ARG A 355 1.09 -16.95 11.09
CA ARG A 355 0.67 -15.58 11.38
C ARG A 355 -0.08 -14.97 10.21
N ILE A 356 -1.01 -14.07 10.55
CA ILE A 356 -1.74 -13.26 9.58
C ILE A 356 -1.34 -11.81 9.77
N VAL A 357 -0.98 -11.14 8.68
CA VAL A 357 -0.80 -9.69 8.64
C VAL A 357 -2.01 -9.09 7.96
N ASN A 358 -2.71 -8.21 8.67
CA ASN A 358 -3.89 -7.56 8.12
C ASN A 358 -3.48 -6.66 6.95
N GLY A 359 -4.08 -6.89 5.79
CA GLY A 359 -3.78 -6.15 4.58
C GLY A 359 -4.48 -6.69 3.35
N GLY A 360 -4.53 -5.87 2.31
CA GLY A 360 -5.21 -6.22 1.05
C GLY A 360 -5.26 -5.02 0.13
N GLN A 361 -6.21 -5.00 -0.81
CA GLN A 361 -6.30 -4.05 -1.91
C GLN A 361 -6.34 -2.57 -1.46
N SER A 362 -7.03 -2.26 -0.37
CA SER A 362 -7.18 -0.89 0.13
C SER A 362 -6.21 -0.52 1.26
N MET A 363 -5.48 -1.49 1.81
CA MET A 363 -4.58 -1.29 2.95
C MET A 363 -3.36 -2.21 2.82
N ASN A 364 -2.33 -1.71 2.11
CA ASN A 364 -1.10 -2.44 1.94
C ASN A 364 -0.26 -2.38 3.23
N PRO A 365 0.17 -3.54 3.80
CA PRO A 365 1.08 -3.54 4.93
C PRO A 365 2.43 -2.95 4.53
N SER A 366 3.10 -2.29 5.47
CA SER A 366 4.45 -1.79 5.27
C SER A 366 5.49 -2.91 5.38
N THR A 367 6.72 -2.64 4.95
CA THR A 367 7.86 -3.55 5.18
C THR A 367 8.06 -3.80 6.68
N ALA A 368 7.79 -2.78 7.53
CA ALA A 368 7.90 -2.91 8.98
C ALA A 368 6.84 -3.87 9.55
N ASP A 369 5.59 -3.80 9.10
CA ASP A 369 4.51 -4.69 9.55
C ASP A 369 4.83 -6.16 9.21
N LEU A 370 5.34 -6.41 8.01
CA LEU A 370 5.76 -7.75 7.59
C LEU A 370 7.01 -8.22 8.34
N LEU A 371 7.99 -7.34 8.58
CA LEU A 371 9.19 -7.65 9.34
C LEU A 371 8.84 -7.98 10.80
N GLU A 372 7.97 -7.21 11.44
CA GLU A 372 7.50 -7.49 12.79
C GLU A 372 6.86 -8.88 12.87
N ALA A 373 6.01 -9.23 11.92
CA ALA A 373 5.43 -10.56 11.85
C ALA A 373 6.49 -11.67 11.68
N VAL A 374 7.53 -11.43 10.86
CA VAL A 374 8.66 -12.34 10.68
C VAL A 374 9.46 -12.50 11.97
N GLU A 375 9.83 -11.40 12.63
CA GLU A 375 10.62 -11.46 13.87
C GLU A 375 9.84 -12.10 15.02
N ALA A 376 8.52 -11.96 15.04
CA ALA A 376 7.66 -12.59 16.04
C ALA A 376 7.51 -14.11 15.88
N THR A 377 7.96 -14.73 14.78
CA THR A 377 8.04 -16.20 14.66
C THR A 377 9.28 -16.76 15.35
N SER A 378 9.24 -17.99 15.86
CA SER A 378 10.41 -18.67 16.42
C SER A 378 11.25 -19.41 15.37
N SER A 379 10.71 -19.61 14.16
CA SER A 379 11.38 -20.32 13.06
C SER A 379 12.50 -19.49 12.45
N ALA A 380 13.58 -20.18 12.03
CA ALA A 380 14.69 -19.58 11.28
C ALA A 380 14.36 -19.40 9.78
N HIS A 381 13.37 -20.15 9.29
CA HIS A 381 12.88 -20.10 7.91
C HIS A 381 11.44 -19.56 7.90
N VAL A 382 11.15 -18.62 7.03
CA VAL A 382 9.83 -17.99 6.94
C VAL A 382 9.41 -17.86 5.47
N ILE A 383 8.16 -18.20 5.19
CA ILE A 383 7.50 -17.91 3.91
C ILE A 383 6.53 -16.75 4.12
N ILE A 384 6.49 -15.81 3.17
CA ILE A 384 5.46 -14.78 3.10
C ILE A 384 4.56 -15.06 1.89
N LEU A 385 3.24 -15.06 2.12
CA LEU A 385 2.19 -15.11 1.11
C LEU A 385 1.55 -13.71 1.01
N PRO A 386 1.90 -12.90 0.01
CA PRO A 386 1.39 -11.54 -0.12
C PRO A 386 -0.10 -11.46 -0.46
N ASN A 387 -0.61 -12.43 -1.23
CA ASN A 387 -2.00 -12.55 -1.70
C ASN A 387 -2.55 -11.31 -2.43
N ASN A 388 -1.63 -10.44 -2.87
CA ASN A 388 -1.93 -9.23 -3.62
C ASN A 388 -0.66 -8.80 -4.39
N PRO A 389 -0.75 -8.51 -5.70
CA PRO A 389 0.42 -8.12 -6.51
C PRO A 389 1.11 -6.85 -6.00
N ASN A 390 0.37 -5.92 -5.36
CA ASN A 390 0.94 -4.68 -4.80
C ASN A 390 1.81 -4.94 -3.56
N ILE A 391 1.63 -6.06 -2.88
CA ILE A 391 2.35 -6.41 -1.65
C ILE A 391 3.61 -7.24 -1.94
N VAL A 392 3.69 -7.90 -3.11
CA VAL A 392 4.83 -8.77 -3.48
C VAL A 392 6.17 -8.03 -3.36
N ALA A 393 6.23 -6.79 -3.87
CA ALA A 393 7.46 -6.00 -3.85
C ALA A 393 7.88 -5.61 -2.42
N VAL A 394 6.92 -5.28 -1.55
CA VAL A 394 7.14 -4.98 -0.13
C VAL A 394 7.63 -6.23 0.60
N ALA A 395 6.98 -7.38 0.38
CA ALA A 395 7.35 -8.65 1.01
C ALA A 395 8.80 -9.07 0.66
N LYS A 396 9.22 -8.88 -0.58
CA LYS A 396 10.60 -9.20 -1.02
C LYS A 396 11.69 -8.36 -0.34
N GLN A 397 11.35 -7.20 0.22
CA GLN A 397 12.33 -6.36 0.93
C GLN A 397 12.65 -6.89 2.34
N VAL A 398 11.77 -7.70 2.93
CA VAL A 398 11.89 -8.18 4.30
C VAL A 398 13.14 -9.05 4.51
N ASP A 399 13.48 -9.93 3.57
CA ASP A 399 14.66 -10.82 3.66
C ASP A 399 15.96 -10.07 3.95
N SER A 400 16.13 -8.89 3.37
CA SER A 400 17.33 -8.06 3.57
C SER A 400 17.39 -7.35 4.95
N GLN A 401 16.31 -7.41 5.74
CA GLN A 401 16.16 -6.68 7.01
C GLN A 401 16.18 -7.61 8.23
N THR A 402 16.27 -8.91 8.04
CA THR A 402 16.28 -9.92 9.11
C THR A 402 17.48 -10.84 8.99
N SER A 403 17.82 -11.52 10.09
CA SER A 403 18.79 -12.60 10.09
C SER A 403 18.18 -13.97 9.72
N LYS A 404 16.85 -14.04 9.59
CA LYS A 404 16.12 -15.24 9.18
C LYS A 404 16.16 -15.41 7.67
N SER A 405 15.96 -16.65 7.19
CA SER A 405 15.82 -16.94 5.76
C SER A 405 14.36 -16.73 5.34
N VAL A 406 14.08 -15.63 4.67
CA VAL A 406 12.73 -15.28 4.23
C VAL A 406 12.58 -15.51 2.72
N CYS A 407 11.59 -16.28 2.33
CA CYS A 407 11.20 -16.46 0.92
C CYS A 407 9.76 -15.98 0.70
N VAL A 408 9.49 -15.44 -0.48
CA VAL A 408 8.15 -14.99 -0.88
C VAL A 408 7.61 -15.95 -1.93
N VAL A 409 6.42 -16.48 -1.70
CA VAL A 409 5.62 -17.15 -2.73
C VAL A 409 4.69 -16.09 -3.33
N GLU A 410 4.92 -15.74 -4.59
CA GLU A 410 4.25 -14.61 -5.27
C GLU A 410 2.79 -14.95 -5.58
N THR A 411 1.94 -14.98 -4.54
CA THR A 411 0.49 -15.13 -4.66
C THR A 411 -0.17 -13.79 -4.94
N ASN A 412 -1.06 -13.74 -5.93
CA ASN A 412 -1.71 -12.52 -6.40
C ASN A 412 -3.11 -12.32 -5.82
N ASN A 413 -3.68 -13.37 -5.25
CA ASN A 413 -4.94 -13.33 -4.54
C ASN A 413 -5.01 -14.41 -3.46
N VAL A 414 -6.10 -14.39 -2.71
CA VAL A 414 -6.32 -15.24 -1.54
C VAL A 414 -6.42 -16.72 -1.91
N THR A 415 -7.07 -17.07 -3.03
CA THR A 415 -7.24 -18.47 -3.43
C THR A 415 -5.93 -19.11 -3.91
N GLU A 416 -5.05 -18.33 -4.57
CA GLU A 416 -3.66 -18.77 -4.84
C GLU A 416 -2.88 -19.01 -3.53
N GLY A 417 -3.15 -18.16 -2.50
CA GLY A 417 -2.58 -18.32 -1.17
C GLY A 417 -3.02 -19.62 -0.50
N PHE A 418 -4.30 -19.96 -0.57
CA PHE A 418 -4.84 -21.20 -0.03
C PHE A 418 -4.22 -22.42 -0.73
N ALA A 419 -4.25 -22.44 -2.06
CA ALA A 419 -3.65 -23.52 -2.84
C ALA A 419 -2.16 -23.68 -2.55
N SER A 420 -1.42 -22.57 -2.33
CA SER A 420 -0.01 -22.63 -2.01
C SER A 420 0.27 -23.44 -0.74
N LEU A 421 -0.61 -23.35 0.27
CA LEU A 421 -0.45 -24.06 1.55
C LEU A 421 -0.60 -25.57 1.42
N LEU A 422 -1.22 -26.10 0.35
CA LEU A 422 -1.24 -27.54 0.07
C LEU A 422 0.17 -28.09 -0.26
N GLY A 423 1.07 -27.23 -0.70
CA GLY A 423 2.48 -27.55 -0.95
C GLY A 423 3.42 -27.27 0.21
N TYR A 424 2.91 -26.86 1.37
CA TYR A 424 3.69 -26.48 2.53
C TYR A 424 4.13 -27.69 3.37
N ASP A 425 5.40 -27.71 3.76
CA ASP A 425 6.02 -28.71 4.64
C ASP A 425 6.68 -27.97 5.82
N PRO A 426 6.10 -28.02 7.04
CA PRO A 426 6.61 -27.27 8.19
C PRO A 426 8.03 -27.67 8.63
N GLU A 427 8.53 -28.84 8.22
CA GLU A 427 9.88 -29.32 8.54
C GLU A 427 10.93 -28.95 7.48
N ALA A 428 10.49 -28.40 6.34
CA ALA A 428 11.38 -28.01 5.24
C ALA A 428 11.95 -26.59 5.41
N THR A 429 13.02 -26.30 4.66
CA THR A 429 13.57 -24.92 4.57
C THR A 429 12.65 -24.00 3.76
N SER A 430 12.83 -22.69 3.91
CA SER A 430 12.08 -21.68 3.15
C SER A 430 12.22 -21.87 1.63
N GLU A 431 13.40 -22.20 1.11
CA GLU A 431 13.63 -22.38 -0.32
C GLU A 431 12.91 -23.62 -0.88
N LYS A 432 12.88 -24.73 -0.10
CA LYS A 432 12.16 -25.94 -0.49
C LYS A 432 10.66 -25.70 -0.49
N ASN A 433 10.16 -25.03 0.55
CA ASN A 433 8.76 -24.61 0.65
C ASN A 433 8.37 -23.66 -0.48
N GLN A 434 9.17 -22.63 -0.76
CA GLN A 434 8.91 -21.72 -1.86
C GLN A 434 8.66 -22.46 -3.18
N SER A 435 9.50 -23.44 -3.51
CA SER A 435 9.33 -24.21 -4.74
C SER A 435 8.05 -25.05 -4.77
N GLY A 436 7.72 -25.74 -3.67
CA GLY A 436 6.52 -26.57 -3.54
C GLY A 436 5.24 -25.74 -3.56
N MET A 437 5.23 -24.68 -2.76
CA MET A 437 4.11 -23.78 -2.61
C MET A 437 3.82 -22.96 -3.88
N THR A 438 4.87 -22.50 -4.59
CA THR A 438 4.72 -21.83 -5.89
C THR A 438 4.10 -22.77 -6.92
N LYS A 439 4.49 -24.04 -6.95
CA LYS A 439 3.88 -25.01 -7.86
C LYS A 439 2.40 -25.21 -7.54
N ALA A 440 2.05 -25.31 -6.27
CA ALA A 440 0.66 -25.47 -5.84
C ALA A 440 -0.18 -24.21 -6.15
N SER A 441 0.34 -23.01 -5.89
CA SER A 441 -0.39 -21.76 -6.21
C SER A 441 -0.69 -21.59 -7.70
N HIS A 442 0.13 -22.13 -8.58
CA HIS A 442 -0.10 -22.08 -10.03
C HIS A 442 -1.07 -23.16 -10.54
N ALA A 443 -1.45 -24.12 -9.71
CA ALA A 443 -2.44 -25.14 -10.09
C ALA A 443 -3.87 -24.61 -10.01
N VAL A 444 -4.12 -23.56 -9.21
CA VAL A 444 -5.45 -22.96 -9.08
C VAL A 444 -5.67 -21.89 -10.18
N GLU A 445 -6.83 -21.92 -10.79
CA GLU A 445 -7.31 -20.84 -11.65
C GLU A 445 -8.14 -19.88 -10.82
N SER A 446 -7.68 -18.63 -10.68
CA SER A 446 -8.26 -17.67 -9.76
C SER A 446 -9.12 -16.62 -10.46
N GLY A 447 -10.24 -16.25 -9.82
CA GLY A 447 -11.15 -15.20 -10.25
C GLY A 447 -11.66 -14.36 -9.10
N GLU A 448 -12.14 -13.17 -9.41
CA GLU A 448 -12.62 -12.20 -8.44
C GLU A 448 -13.86 -11.49 -8.98
N ILE A 449 -14.82 -11.23 -8.11
CA ILE A 449 -15.96 -10.36 -8.41
C ILE A 449 -15.81 -9.09 -7.56
N THR A 450 -15.89 -7.92 -8.20
CA THR A 450 -15.85 -6.63 -7.52
C THR A 450 -16.86 -5.65 -8.13
N THR A 451 -17.06 -4.51 -7.47
CA THR A 451 -17.95 -3.45 -7.94
C THR A 451 -17.13 -2.29 -8.50
N ALA A 452 -17.50 -1.80 -9.68
CA ALA A 452 -16.86 -0.65 -10.31
C ALA A 452 -17.12 0.63 -9.51
N VAL A 453 -16.06 1.23 -8.97
CA VAL A 453 -16.13 2.48 -8.20
C VAL A 453 -16.20 3.73 -9.07
N ARG A 454 -15.80 3.63 -10.34
CA ARG A 454 -15.80 4.73 -11.33
C ARG A 454 -16.17 4.26 -12.72
N GLU A 455 -16.48 5.20 -13.61
CA GLU A 455 -16.64 4.91 -15.02
C GLU A 455 -15.28 4.68 -15.68
N SER A 456 -15.19 3.69 -16.54
CA SER A 456 -13.98 3.31 -17.28
C SER A 456 -14.35 2.60 -18.58
N SER A 457 -13.36 2.33 -19.42
CA SER A 457 -13.53 1.52 -20.61
C SER A 457 -12.42 0.47 -20.69
N THR A 458 -12.81 -0.76 -21.01
CA THR A 458 -11.90 -1.87 -21.23
C THR A 458 -12.07 -2.43 -22.64
N ASP A 459 -11.21 -3.36 -23.03
CA ASP A 459 -11.36 -4.06 -24.32
C ASP A 459 -12.65 -4.92 -24.37
N VAL A 460 -13.27 -5.19 -23.22
CA VAL A 460 -14.48 -6.02 -23.09
C VAL A 460 -15.76 -5.18 -23.22
N ALA A 461 -15.84 -4.06 -22.49
CA ALA A 461 -17.01 -3.18 -22.48
C ALA A 461 -16.73 -1.83 -21.84
N GLU A 462 -17.68 -0.88 -22.02
CA GLU A 462 -17.77 0.31 -21.20
C GLU A 462 -18.26 -0.08 -19.79
N ILE A 463 -17.54 0.39 -18.77
CA ILE A 463 -17.84 0.15 -17.36
C ILE A 463 -18.48 1.42 -16.80
N LYS A 464 -19.61 1.27 -16.12
CA LYS A 464 -20.25 2.35 -15.36
C LYS A 464 -20.06 2.13 -13.87
N LYS A 465 -20.01 3.21 -13.11
CA LYS A 465 -20.00 3.13 -11.65
C LYS A 465 -21.18 2.28 -11.16
N GLY A 466 -20.89 1.30 -10.31
CA GLY A 466 -21.86 0.35 -9.78
C GLY A 466 -22.08 -0.91 -10.65
N ASP A 467 -21.41 -1.05 -11.78
CA ASP A 467 -21.37 -2.31 -12.53
C ASP A 467 -20.55 -3.36 -11.78
N PHE A 468 -20.92 -4.63 -11.90
CA PHE A 468 -20.13 -5.73 -11.34
C PHE A 468 -19.14 -6.25 -12.37
N LEU A 469 -17.89 -6.41 -11.91
CA LEU A 469 -16.77 -6.80 -12.73
C LEU A 469 -16.33 -8.20 -12.35
N GLY A 470 -16.18 -9.08 -13.34
CA GLY A 470 -15.50 -10.36 -13.19
C GLY A 470 -14.04 -10.23 -13.66
N LEU A 471 -13.11 -10.49 -12.75
CA LEU A 471 -11.68 -10.44 -13.04
C LEU A 471 -11.10 -11.85 -13.08
N ARG A 472 -10.16 -12.08 -14.01
CA ARG A 472 -9.32 -13.26 -14.09
C ARG A 472 -7.88 -12.81 -14.18
N LYS A 473 -7.03 -13.22 -13.23
CA LYS A 473 -5.63 -12.79 -13.15
C LYS A 473 -5.47 -11.26 -13.21
N GLY A 474 -6.31 -10.54 -12.44
CA GLY A 474 -6.31 -9.08 -12.36
C GLY A 474 -6.85 -8.33 -13.59
N LYS A 475 -7.35 -9.04 -14.62
CA LYS A 475 -7.93 -8.42 -15.83
C LYS A 475 -9.44 -8.56 -15.82
N VAL A 476 -10.14 -7.46 -16.09
CA VAL A 476 -11.59 -7.46 -16.27
C VAL A 476 -11.92 -8.23 -17.57
N ILE A 477 -12.64 -9.33 -17.44
CA ILE A 477 -13.13 -10.13 -18.57
C ILE A 477 -14.64 -10.17 -18.66
N VAL A 478 -15.34 -9.73 -17.58
CA VAL A 478 -16.80 -9.67 -17.51
C VAL A 478 -17.23 -8.32 -16.96
N VAL A 479 -18.27 -7.72 -17.54
CA VAL A 479 -19.00 -6.56 -17.00
C VAL A 479 -20.47 -6.90 -16.98
N ALA A 480 -21.13 -6.82 -15.82
CA ALA A 480 -22.53 -7.21 -15.63
C ALA A 480 -23.29 -6.21 -14.74
N LYS A 481 -24.60 -6.34 -14.69
CA LYS A 481 -25.47 -5.46 -13.89
C LYS A 481 -25.84 -6.04 -12.52
N THR A 482 -25.58 -7.32 -12.32
CA THR A 482 -25.81 -8.00 -11.04
C THR A 482 -24.63 -8.90 -10.69
N ILE A 483 -24.41 -9.13 -9.41
CA ILE A 483 -23.36 -10.02 -8.89
C ILE A 483 -23.54 -11.44 -9.47
N THR A 484 -24.76 -11.96 -9.46
CA THR A 484 -25.06 -13.30 -9.97
C THR A 484 -24.74 -13.45 -11.46
N GLU A 485 -25.02 -12.43 -12.27
CA GLU A 485 -24.68 -12.43 -13.70
C GLU A 485 -23.15 -12.36 -13.90
N ALA A 486 -22.45 -11.50 -13.14
CA ALA A 486 -21.01 -11.39 -13.20
C ALA A 486 -20.33 -12.72 -12.83
N ALA A 487 -20.78 -13.36 -11.74
CA ALA A 487 -20.24 -14.64 -11.30
C ALA A 487 -20.48 -15.76 -12.33
N LYS A 488 -21.70 -15.89 -12.86
CA LYS A 488 -22.02 -16.92 -13.87
C LYS A 488 -21.22 -16.74 -15.14
N ASN A 489 -21.12 -15.53 -15.64
CA ASN A 489 -20.36 -15.25 -16.86
C ASN A 489 -18.85 -15.48 -16.64
N LEU A 490 -18.31 -15.08 -15.49
CA LEU A 490 -16.91 -15.33 -15.15
C LEU A 490 -16.62 -16.83 -15.05
N LEU A 491 -17.46 -17.57 -14.34
CA LEU A 491 -17.31 -19.01 -14.18
C LEU A 491 -17.43 -19.78 -15.51
N THR A 492 -18.31 -19.35 -16.40
CA THR A 492 -18.43 -19.94 -17.74
C THR A 492 -17.13 -19.80 -18.56
N GLU A 493 -16.37 -18.69 -18.36
CA GLU A 493 -15.09 -18.46 -19.03
C GLU A 493 -13.91 -19.16 -18.33
N MET A 494 -14.09 -19.59 -17.07
CA MET A 494 -13.00 -20.17 -16.27
C MET A 494 -13.10 -21.70 -16.18
N ILE A 495 -14.30 -22.25 -16.03
CA ILE A 495 -14.50 -23.69 -15.82
C ILE A 495 -14.22 -24.47 -17.11
N THR A 496 -13.46 -25.57 -16.98
CA THR A 496 -13.19 -26.53 -18.04
C THR A 496 -13.49 -27.95 -17.55
N ASP A 497 -13.55 -28.91 -18.45
CA ASP A 497 -13.78 -30.32 -18.12
C ASP A 497 -12.65 -30.99 -17.29
N GLU A 498 -11.55 -30.28 -17.08
CA GLU A 498 -10.38 -30.76 -16.30
C GLU A 498 -10.46 -30.37 -14.83
N HIS A 499 -11.41 -29.50 -14.45
CA HIS A 499 -11.54 -28.99 -13.09
C HIS A 499 -12.46 -29.89 -12.25
N GLU A 500 -12.05 -30.15 -11.01
CA GLU A 500 -12.77 -31.03 -10.08
C GLU A 500 -13.38 -30.28 -8.89
N ILE A 501 -12.74 -29.18 -8.44
CA ILE A 501 -13.14 -28.43 -7.25
C ILE A 501 -13.29 -26.95 -7.57
N LEU A 502 -14.36 -26.34 -7.07
CA LEU A 502 -14.58 -24.90 -7.08
C LEU A 502 -14.76 -24.38 -5.66
N THR A 503 -13.83 -23.54 -5.24
CA THR A 503 -13.90 -22.81 -3.96
C THR A 503 -14.45 -21.41 -4.18
N LEU A 504 -15.55 -21.10 -3.51
CA LEU A 504 -16.21 -19.80 -3.51
C LEU A 504 -16.07 -19.16 -2.13
N VAL A 505 -15.36 -18.04 -2.02
CA VAL A 505 -15.18 -17.32 -0.75
C VAL A 505 -16.03 -16.05 -0.79
N SER A 506 -17.05 -15.99 0.06
CA SER A 506 -18.00 -14.88 0.12
C SER A 506 -17.49 -13.75 1.01
N GLY A 507 -17.60 -12.50 0.54
CA GLY A 507 -17.23 -11.29 1.25
C GLY A 507 -18.42 -10.58 1.90
N GLU A 508 -18.15 -9.47 2.58
CA GLU A 508 -19.16 -8.64 3.27
C GLU A 508 -20.28 -8.17 2.34
N ASP A 509 -19.93 -7.82 1.08
CA ASP A 509 -20.90 -7.34 0.08
C ASP A 509 -21.66 -8.47 -0.62
N SER A 510 -21.48 -9.72 -0.21
CA SER A 510 -22.21 -10.87 -0.73
C SER A 510 -23.57 -11.02 -0.04
N ASN A 511 -24.52 -11.66 -0.74
CA ASN A 511 -25.83 -11.97 -0.19
C ASN A 511 -26.04 -13.49 -0.21
N PRO A 512 -26.42 -14.13 0.91
CA PRO A 512 -26.63 -15.58 0.98
C PRO A 512 -27.58 -16.12 -0.10
N HIS A 513 -28.63 -15.37 -0.45
CA HIS A 513 -29.57 -15.76 -1.50
C HIS A 513 -28.91 -15.76 -2.89
N GLU A 514 -28.04 -14.79 -3.18
CA GLU A 514 -27.29 -14.74 -4.45
C GLU A 514 -26.23 -15.84 -4.49
N THR A 515 -25.57 -16.12 -3.36
CA THR A 515 -24.63 -17.25 -3.21
C THR A 515 -25.33 -18.56 -3.52
N ASP A 516 -26.51 -18.81 -2.94
CA ASP A 516 -27.32 -20.00 -3.21
C ASP A 516 -27.73 -20.12 -4.69
N GLN A 517 -28.05 -19.01 -5.34
CA GLN A 517 -28.37 -18.99 -6.77
C GLN A 517 -27.16 -19.33 -7.65
N ILE A 518 -25.97 -18.84 -7.29
CA ILE A 518 -24.73 -19.13 -8.00
C ILE A 518 -24.40 -20.63 -7.83
N VAL A 519 -24.39 -21.12 -6.60
CA VAL A 519 -24.10 -22.54 -6.28
C VAL A 519 -25.09 -23.49 -6.95
N SER A 520 -26.39 -23.17 -6.89
CA SER A 520 -27.42 -23.99 -7.54
C SER A 520 -27.25 -24.05 -9.05
N TRP A 521 -26.83 -22.94 -9.65
CA TRP A 521 -26.57 -22.88 -11.09
C TRP A 521 -25.32 -23.70 -11.44
N ILE A 522 -24.21 -23.59 -10.67
CA ILE A 522 -22.99 -24.37 -10.90
C ILE A 522 -23.32 -25.87 -10.86
N ARG A 523 -24.00 -26.32 -9.81
CA ARG A 523 -24.38 -27.74 -9.66
C ARG A 523 -25.33 -28.25 -10.75
N GLY A 524 -26.05 -27.35 -11.41
CA GLY A 524 -26.95 -27.70 -12.52
C GLY A 524 -26.26 -27.79 -13.87
N GLU A 525 -25.20 -26.98 -14.10
CA GLU A 525 -24.48 -26.92 -15.36
C GLU A 525 -23.22 -27.81 -15.36
N TYR A 526 -22.61 -28.01 -14.17
CA TYR A 526 -21.33 -28.75 -13.99
C TYR A 526 -21.52 -29.82 -12.91
N GLU A 527 -22.19 -30.93 -13.27
CA GLU A 527 -22.60 -31.98 -12.32
C GLU A 527 -21.40 -32.69 -11.63
N GLU A 528 -20.23 -32.69 -12.26
CA GLU A 528 -19.01 -33.36 -11.76
C GLU A 528 -18.14 -32.43 -10.89
N LEU A 529 -18.44 -31.12 -10.85
CA LEU A 529 -17.66 -30.14 -10.12
C LEU A 529 -18.10 -30.07 -8.65
N GLU A 530 -17.20 -30.37 -7.72
CA GLU A 530 -17.45 -30.18 -6.29
C GLU A 530 -17.40 -28.68 -5.93
N VAL A 531 -18.41 -28.16 -5.22
CA VAL A 531 -18.50 -26.74 -4.86
C VAL A 531 -18.41 -26.58 -3.37
N GLU A 532 -17.35 -25.92 -2.94
CA GLU A 532 -17.11 -25.50 -1.57
C GLU A 532 -17.42 -24.00 -1.41
N VAL A 533 -18.12 -23.63 -0.34
CA VAL A 533 -18.45 -22.24 -0.03
C VAL A 533 -17.93 -21.91 1.36
N HIS A 534 -17.14 -20.85 1.43
CA HIS A 534 -16.57 -20.34 2.67
C HIS A 534 -17.00 -18.88 2.90
N GLU A 535 -17.26 -18.52 4.13
CA GLU A 535 -17.45 -17.12 4.52
C GLU A 535 -16.08 -16.50 4.79
N GLY A 536 -15.67 -15.55 3.94
CA GLY A 536 -14.37 -14.90 4.06
C GLY A 536 -14.40 -13.59 4.83
N GLY A 537 -15.55 -12.88 4.74
CA GLY A 537 -15.72 -11.57 5.39
C GLY A 537 -14.84 -10.45 4.82
N GLN A 538 -14.31 -10.62 3.60
CA GLN A 538 -13.47 -9.61 2.97
C GLN A 538 -14.30 -8.45 2.42
N PRO A 539 -13.81 -7.19 2.54
CA PRO A 539 -14.42 -6.05 1.90
C PRO A 539 -14.10 -5.98 0.39
N LEU A 540 -14.84 -5.18 -0.37
CA LEU A 540 -14.63 -4.83 -1.78
C LEU A 540 -14.85 -5.96 -2.79
N TYR A 541 -14.69 -7.20 -2.40
CA TYR A 541 -14.82 -8.36 -3.25
C TYR A 541 -15.97 -9.25 -2.76
N PRO A 542 -17.19 -9.14 -3.31
CA PRO A 542 -18.28 -10.05 -2.98
C PRO A 542 -17.88 -11.52 -3.09
N TYR A 543 -17.00 -11.87 -4.03
CA TYR A 543 -16.50 -13.23 -4.14
C TYR A 543 -15.04 -13.28 -4.60
N TYR A 544 -14.25 -14.13 -3.93
CA TYR A 544 -13.07 -14.75 -4.51
C TYR A 544 -13.41 -16.15 -4.97
N ILE A 545 -12.81 -16.57 -6.09
CA ILE A 545 -13.08 -17.84 -6.76
C ILE A 545 -11.76 -18.54 -7.02
N GLY A 546 -11.64 -19.80 -6.59
CA GLY A 546 -10.56 -20.71 -6.94
C GLY A 546 -11.11 -21.93 -7.64
N ILE A 547 -10.48 -22.38 -8.70
CA ILE A 547 -10.89 -23.56 -9.45
C ILE A 547 -9.67 -24.46 -9.66
N GLU A 548 -9.77 -25.70 -9.25
CA GLU A 548 -8.71 -26.73 -9.33
C GLU A 548 -9.13 -27.94 -10.15
#